data_f8300b3219610a8a417803a23a399798
#
_entry.id   f8300b3219610a8a417803a23a399798
#
_cell.length_a   1.000
_cell.length_b   1.000
_cell.length_c   1.000
_cell.angle_alpha   90.00
_cell.angle_beta   90.00
_cell.angle_gamma   90.00
#
_symmetry.space_group_name_H-M   'P 1'
#
loop_
_entity.id
_entity.type
_entity.pdbx_description
1 polymer ?
#
loop_
_entity_poly.entity_id
_entity_poly.type
_entity_poly.pdbx_seq_one_letter_code
_entity_poly.pdbx_strand_id
1 'polypeptide(L)'
;MAKSDDAAKAPADKGKLKLILLIVLALLLAIGLSVGATWYFMHSAQSKPAATAEVNPNVKQPAIFEPMLPAFVANFNQNGRQRYLQVSITLLARNQADLDALKVHMPVIRNNLVMLFSAQPFDTLATPVGQEMLRQKVTASVQEVAQKEVGKPVIEQVLFTNFVLQ
;
A
#
# COMPACT_ATOMS: atom_id res chain seq x y z
N MET A 1 84.17 -19.62 -50.47
CA MET A 1 83.14 -20.52 -51.04
C MET A 1 81.86 -20.20 -50.32
N ALA A 2 80.98 -19.37 -50.95
CA ALA A 2 79.74 -19.76 -51.60
C ALA A 2 78.73 -20.24 -50.55
N LYS A 3 77.53 -19.78 -50.39
CA LYS A 3 76.54 -19.40 -51.41
C LYS A 3 75.36 -18.69 -50.73
N SER A 4 74.90 -17.70 -51.39
CA SER A 4 73.61 -17.03 -51.23
C SER A 4 72.46 -18.02 -51.21
N ASP A 5 71.43 -17.72 -50.43
CA ASP A 5 70.06 -18.03 -50.87
C ASP A 5 69.07 -16.97 -50.36
N ASP A 6 68.64 -16.35 -51.36
CA ASP A 6 67.54 -15.39 -51.49
C ASP A 6 66.23 -16.08 -51.15
N ALA A 7 65.46 -15.55 -50.27
CA ALA A 7 64.07 -15.98 -50.04
C ALA A 7 63.12 -14.85 -50.31
N ALA A 8 62.47 -14.96 -51.42
CA ALA A 8 61.48 -14.08 -52.04
C ALA A 8 60.42 -13.63 -51.12
N LYS A 9 60.26 -12.30 -51.06
CA LYS A 9 59.13 -11.56 -50.54
C LYS A 9 57.94 -11.72 -51.47
N ALA A 10 57.00 -12.59 -51.12
CA ALA A 10 55.76 -12.71 -51.85
C ALA A 10 54.94 -11.41 -51.77
N PRO A 11 54.31 -10.93 -52.87
CA PRO A 11 53.55 -9.71 -52.86
C PRO A 11 52.29 -9.88 -52.03
N ALA A 12 52.15 -9.04 -51.03
CA ALA A 12 50.94 -8.94 -50.24
C ALA A 12 49.72 -8.61 -51.13
N ASP A 13 48.85 -9.57 -51.30
CA ASP A 13 47.65 -9.49 -52.09
C ASP A 13 46.70 -8.44 -51.42
N LYS A 14 46.75 -7.21 -51.95
CA LYS A 14 45.97 -6.07 -51.45
C LYS A 14 44.48 -6.34 -51.42
N GLY A 15 44.00 -7.31 -52.18
CA GLY A 15 42.58 -7.74 -52.15
C GLY A 15 42.24 -8.53 -50.88
N LYS A 16 43.11 -9.44 -50.46
CA LYS A 16 42.90 -10.25 -49.24
C LYS A 16 42.98 -9.38 -47.96
N LEU A 17 43.87 -8.37 -47.96
CA LEU A 17 44.00 -7.43 -46.84
C LEU A 17 42.72 -6.58 -46.65
N LYS A 18 42.12 -6.11 -47.77
CA LYS A 18 40.85 -5.40 -47.75
C LYS A 18 39.69 -6.28 -47.28
N LEU A 19 39.67 -7.54 -47.69
CA LEU A 19 38.67 -8.51 -47.29
C LEU A 19 38.75 -8.83 -45.80
N ILE A 20 39.97 -9.04 -45.29
CA ILE A 20 40.22 -9.27 -43.85
C ILE A 20 39.83 -8.04 -43.04
N LEU A 21 40.13 -6.81 -43.51
CA LEU A 21 39.74 -5.57 -42.84
C LEU A 21 38.22 -5.41 -42.79
N LEU A 22 37.51 -5.74 -43.87
CA LEU A 22 36.03 -5.71 -43.93
C LEU A 22 35.40 -6.72 -42.98
N ILE A 23 35.96 -7.93 -42.87
CA ILE A 23 35.49 -8.98 -41.97
C ILE A 23 35.70 -8.54 -40.50
N VAL A 24 36.88 -7.99 -40.16
CA VAL A 24 37.17 -7.48 -38.81
C VAL A 24 36.23 -6.32 -38.45
N LEU A 25 35.99 -5.39 -39.40
CA LEU A 25 35.07 -4.27 -39.18
C LEU A 25 33.64 -4.75 -38.97
N ALA A 26 33.16 -5.73 -39.74
CA ALA A 26 31.83 -6.32 -39.58
C ALA A 26 31.68 -7.03 -38.23
N LEU A 27 32.75 -7.73 -37.77
CA LEU A 27 32.75 -8.42 -36.49
C LEU A 27 32.76 -7.46 -35.30
N LEU A 28 33.49 -6.35 -35.40
CA LEU A 28 33.46 -5.29 -34.39
C LEU A 28 32.09 -4.57 -34.32
N LEU A 29 31.43 -4.36 -35.47
CA LEU A 29 30.09 -3.82 -35.54
C LEU A 29 29.04 -4.73 -34.90
N ALA A 30 29.16 -6.05 -35.14
CA ALA A 30 28.26 -7.06 -34.55
C ALA A 30 28.42 -7.12 -33.02
N ILE A 31 29.67 -7.05 -32.52
CA ILE A 31 29.94 -7.02 -31.07
C ILE A 31 29.41 -5.72 -30.45
N GLY A 32 29.64 -4.59 -31.10
CA GLY A 32 29.16 -3.27 -30.61
C GLY A 32 27.65 -3.18 -30.53
N LEU A 33 26.93 -3.73 -31.54
CA LEU A 33 25.46 -3.80 -31.53
C LEU A 33 24.92 -4.71 -30.44
N SER A 34 25.58 -5.86 -30.18
CA SER A 34 25.11 -6.80 -29.15
C SER A 34 25.29 -6.21 -27.74
N VAL A 35 26.41 -5.58 -27.45
CA VAL A 35 26.68 -4.94 -26.16
C VAL A 35 25.76 -3.73 -25.96
N GLY A 36 25.58 -2.91 -27.01
CA GLY A 36 24.68 -1.75 -26.96
C GLY A 36 23.22 -2.15 -26.73
N ALA A 37 22.76 -3.19 -27.41
CA ALA A 37 21.39 -3.70 -27.22
C ALA A 37 21.18 -4.26 -25.80
N THR A 38 22.17 -5.02 -25.28
CA THR A 38 22.09 -5.58 -23.93
C THR A 38 22.10 -4.47 -22.88
N TRP A 39 22.95 -3.45 -23.05
CA TRP A 39 23.00 -2.33 -22.13
C TRP A 39 21.72 -1.49 -22.18
N TYR A 40 21.18 -1.26 -23.38
CA TYR A 40 19.89 -0.55 -23.55
C TYR A 40 18.73 -1.31 -22.92
N PHE A 41 18.64 -2.63 -23.10
CA PHE A 41 17.63 -3.47 -22.47
C PHE A 41 17.78 -3.53 -20.95
N MET A 42 19.00 -3.64 -20.43
CA MET A 42 19.24 -3.61 -18.98
C MET A 42 18.92 -2.25 -18.36
N HIS A 43 19.26 -1.15 -19.02
CA HIS A 43 18.91 0.20 -18.54
C HIS A 43 17.40 0.48 -18.66
N SER A 44 16.75 0.01 -19.73
CA SER A 44 15.30 0.13 -19.89
C SER A 44 14.53 -0.73 -18.89
N ALA A 45 15.09 -1.83 -18.46
CA ALA A 45 14.50 -2.69 -17.43
C ALA A 45 14.64 -2.08 -16.01
N GLN A 46 15.68 -1.25 -15.78
CA GLN A 46 15.86 -0.55 -14.51
C GLN A 46 15.04 0.75 -14.38
N SER A 47 14.52 1.27 -15.50
CA SER A 47 13.63 2.45 -15.52
C SER A 47 12.15 2.12 -15.42
N LYS A 48 11.77 0.85 -15.25
CA LYS A 48 10.45 0.56 -14.73
C LYS A 48 10.44 0.99 -13.27
N PRO A 49 9.65 2.02 -12.90
CA PRO A 49 9.28 2.22 -11.52
C PRO A 49 8.78 0.86 -11.05
N ALA A 50 9.20 0.44 -9.85
CA ALA A 50 8.70 -0.77 -9.23
C ALA A 50 7.21 -0.84 -9.54
N ALA A 51 6.79 -1.91 -10.21
CA ALA A 51 5.43 -2.08 -10.67
C ALA A 51 4.53 -1.63 -9.51
N THR A 52 3.88 -0.49 -9.69
CA THR A 52 2.65 -0.25 -8.97
C THR A 52 1.90 -1.53 -9.23
N ALA A 53 1.81 -2.38 -8.20
CA ALA A 53 1.02 -3.59 -8.28
C ALA A 53 -0.28 -3.12 -8.88
N GLU A 54 -0.60 -3.56 -10.10
CA GLU A 54 -1.92 -3.33 -10.68
C GLU A 54 -2.86 -3.76 -9.57
N VAL A 55 -3.47 -2.75 -8.93
CA VAL A 55 -4.52 -2.97 -7.94
C VAL A 55 -5.61 -3.63 -8.76
N ASN A 56 -5.58 -4.97 -8.78
CA ASN A 56 -6.66 -5.75 -9.32
C ASN A 56 -7.90 -5.30 -8.52
N PRO A 57 -8.86 -4.58 -9.13
CA PRO A 57 -9.95 -3.94 -8.39
C PRO A 57 -10.81 -4.95 -7.63
N ASN A 58 -10.54 -6.24 -7.79
CA ASN A 58 -11.28 -7.34 -7.18
C ASN A 58 -10.53 -8.03 -6.02
N VAL A 59 -9.28 -7.68 -5.74
CA VAL A 59 -8.55 -8.20 -4.57
C VAL A 59 -8.67 -7.18 -3.45
N LYS A 60 -9.59 -7.40 -2.50
CA LYS A 60 -9.64 -6.61 -1.27
C LYS A 60 -8.28 -6.69 -0.58
N GLN A 61 -7.68 -5.53 -0.33
CA GLN A 61 -6.45 -5.46 0.46
C GLN A 61 -6.64 -6.15 1.83
N PRO A 62 -5.58 -6.69 2.44
CA PRO A 62 -5.65 -7.32 3.75
C PRO A 62 -6.33 -6.40 4.77
N ALA A 63 -7.17 -6.98 5.63
CA ALA A 63 -7.83 -6.24 6.69
C ALA A 63 -6.81 -5.85 7.77
N ILE A 64 -6.85 -4.62 8.20
CA ILE A 64 -6.07 -4.07 9.30
C ILE A 64 -7.04 -3.75 10.42
N PHE A 65 -6.78 -4.27 11.61
CA PHE A 65 -7.61 -4.08 12.79
C PHE A 65 -6.88 -3.21 13.81
N GLU A 66 -7.44 -2.04 14.11
CA GLU A 66 -6.88 -1.09 15.08
C GLU A 66 -7.80 -0.98 16.29
N PRO A 67 -7.42 -1.52 17.47
CA PRO A 67 -8.21 -1.39 18.69
C PRO A 67 -8.13 0.03 19.26
N MET A 68 -9.27 0.58 19.67
CA MET A 68 -9.36 1.87 20.35
C MET A 68 -9.33 1.69 21.88
N LEU A 69 -8.15 1.78 22.46
CA LEU A 69 -7.97 1.68 23.91
C LEU A 69 -7.93 3.04 24.59
N PRO A 70 -8.39 3.15 25.85
CA PRO A 70 -9.18 2.18 26.61
C PRO A 70 -10.62 2.07 26.10
N ALA A 71 -11.39 1.09 26.62
CA ALA A 71 -12.81 0.94 26.33
C ALA A 71 -13.60 2.23 26.63
N PHE A 72 -14.72 2.42 25.94
CA PHE A 72 -15.63 3.53 26.19
C PHE A 72 -16.60 3.16 27.32
N VAL A 73 -16.86 4.12 28.20
CA VAL A 73 -17.86 3.97 29.26
C VAL A 73 -18.81 5.16 29.18
N ALA A 74 -20.10 4.88 29.11
CA ALA A 74 -21.16 5.88 29.17
C ALA A 74 -22.14 5.55 30.31
N ASN A 75 -22.51 6.58 31.09
CA ASN A 75 -23.43 6.44 32.21
C ASN A 75 -24.83 6.92 31.82
N PHE A 76 -25.85 6.20 32.25
CA PHE A 76 -27.24 6.48 31.99
C PHE A 76 -28.02 6.57 33.32
N ASN A 77 -29.03 7.41 33.35
CA ASN A 77 -30.00 7.40 34.44
C ASN A 77 -31.33 6.92 33.86
N GLN A 78 -31.76 5.72 34.24
CA GLN A 78 -33.00 5.12 33.80
C GLN A 78 -33.91 4.85 35.02
N ASN A 79 -35.05 5.50 35.07
CA ASN A 79 -36.03 5.35 36.16
C ASN A 79 -35.41 5.51 37.58
N GLY A 80 -34.49 6.49 37.74
CA GLY A 80 -33.83 6.78 39.00
C GLY A 80 -32.68 5.78 39.35
N ARG A 81 -32.38 4.85 38.45
CA ARG A 81 -31.26 3.91 38.62
C ARG A 81 -30.12 4.27 37.69
N GLN A 82 -28.91 4.28 38.22
CA GLN A 82 -27.71 4.40 37.37
C GLN A 82 -27.46 3.12 36.61
N ARG A 83 -27.28 3.28 35.30
CA ARG A 83 -26.92 2.23 34.36
C ARG A 83 -25.66 2.64 33.61
N TYR A 84 -24.91 1.71 33.09
CA TYR A 84 -23.75 2.02 32.28
C TYR A 84 -23.58 1.06 31.11
N LEU A 85 -23.01 1.62 30.05
CA LEU A 85 -22.52 0.92 28.88
C LEU A 85 -21.01 0.88 28.93
N GLN A 86 -20.41 -0.27 28.76
CA GLN A 86 -19.00 -0.41 28.45
C GLN A 86 -18.87 -1.06 27.07
N VAL A 87 -18.16 -0.37 26.15
CA VAL A 87 -17.94 -0.88 24.80
C VAL A 87 -16.49 -0.78 24.38
N SER A 88 -15.94 -1.86 23.84
CA SER A 88 -14.63 -1.90 23.19
C SER A 88 -14.82 -1.86 21.68
N ILE A 89 -14.04 -1.03 21.01
CA ILE A 89 -14.15 -0.77 19.58
C ILE A 89 -12.86 -1.14 18.90
N THR A 90 -12.98 -1.74 17.71
CA THR A 90 -11.89 -1.96 16.77
C THR A 90 -12.26 -1.37 15.43
N LEU A 91 -11.37 -0.57 14.85
CA LEU A 91 -11.52 0.00 13.52
C LEU A 91 -11.02 -1.00 12.48
N LEU A 92 -11.77 -1.19 11.40
CA LEU A 92 -11.35 -1.99 10.25
C LEU A 92 -10.94 -1.06 9.11
N ALA A 93 -9.67 -1.12 8.73
CA ALA A 93 -9.09 -0.36 7.63
C ALA A 93 -8.44 -1.30 6.59
N ARG A 94 -8.05 -0.75 5.44
CA ARG A 94 -7.35 -1.50 4.37
C ARG A 94 -6.00 -0.90 4.00
N ASN A 95 -5.72 0.32 4.42
CA ASN A 95 -4.47 1.00 4.11
C ASN A 95 -3.82 1.47 5.41
N GLN A 96 -2.58 1.01 5.65
CA GLN A 96 -1.85 1.34 6.87
C GLN A 96 -1.48 2.82 6.94
N ALA A 97 -1.03 3.41 5.83
CA ALA A 97 -0.62 4.82 5.82
C ALA A 97 -1.80 5.76 6.10
N ASP A 98 -2.99 5.43 5.57
CA ASP A 98 -4.21 6.19 5.83
C ASP A 98 -4.65 6.06 7.29
N LEU A 99 -4.54 4.86 7.84
CA LEU A 99 -4.84 4.60 9.25
C LEU A 99 -3.89 5.36 10.18
N ASP A 100 -2.60 5.41 9.86
CA ASP A 100 -1.61 6.15 10.64
C ASP A 100 -1.86 7.66 10.58
N ALA A 101 -2.29 8.19 9.43
CA ALA A 101 -2.74 9.58 9.33
C ALA A 101 -3.98 9.85 10.20
N LEU A 102 -4.93 8.92 10.25
CA LEU A 102 -6.12 9.05 11.08
C LEU A 102 -5.79 8.98 12.59
N LYS A 103 -4.76 8.23 12.98
CA LYS A 103 -4.34 8.08 14.38
C LYS A 103 -3.99 9.40 15.06
N VAL A 104 -3.49 10.38 14.32
CA VAL A 104 -3.21 11.73 14.86
C VAL A 104 -4.49 12.40 15.38
N HIS A 105 -5.65 12.06 14.78
CA HIS A 105 -6.96 12.63 15.10
C HIS A 105 -7.78 11.77 16.08
N MET A 106 -7.19 10.72 16.67
CA MET A 106 -7.86 9.85 17.64
C MET A 106 -8.51 10.59 18.82
N PRO A 107 -7.93 11.66 19.39
CA PRO A 107 -8.60 12.41 20.45
C PRO A 107 -9.94 13.00 20.02
N VAL A 108 -10.04 13.52 18.79
CA VAL A 108 -11.28 14.08 18.22
C VAL A 108 -12.31 12.98 18.02
N ILE A 109 -11.89 11.86 17.42
CA ILE A 109 -12.75 10.69 17.24
C ILE A 109 -13.29 10.21 18.58
N ARG A 110 -12.40 10.04 19.57
CA ARG A 110 -12.80 9.58 20.90
C ARG A 110 -13.81 10.50 21.56
N ASN A 111 -13.62 11.83 21.48
CA ASN A 111 -14.57 12.81 22.00
C ASN A 111 -15.95 12.65 21.35
N ASN A 112 -16.00 12.60 20.02
CA ASN A 112 -17.24 12.45 19.28
C ASN A 112 -17.98 11.15 19.65
N LEU A 113 -17.23 10.05 19.80
CA LEU A 113 -17.82 8.76 20.17
C LEU A 113 -18.36 8.75 21.61
N VAL A 114 -17.65 9.37 22.56
CA VAL A 114 -18.17 9.51 23.95
C VAL A 114 -19.49 10.26 23.95
N MET A 115 -19.58 11.37 23.22
CA MET A 115 -20.83 12.14 23.08
C MET A 115 -21.94 11.31 22.42
N LEU A 116 -21.60 10.57 21.35
CA LEU A 116 -22.53 9.73 20.63
C LEU A 116 -23.08 8.60 21.50
N PHE A 117 -22.24 7.93 22.29
CA PHE A 117 -22.68 6.88 23.21
C PHE A 117 -23.61 7.42 24.31
N SER A 118 -23.24 8.55 24.90
CA SER A 118 -24.01 9.17 25.98
C SER A 118 -25.39 9.69 25.54
N ALA A 119 -25.54 9.99 24.24
CA ALA A 119 -26.80 10.50 23.67
C ALA A 119 -27.80 9.40 23.30
N GLN A 120 -27.47 8.11 23.42
CA GLN A 120 -28.36 7.02 23.03
C GLN A 120 -29.36 6.69 24.14
N PRO A 121 -30.61 6.35 23.78
CA PRO A 121 -31.55 5.81 24.75
C PRO A 121 -31.11 4.41 25.22
N PHE A 122 -31.09 4.20 26.54
CA PHE A 122 -30.63 2.94 27.12
C PHE A 122 -31.41 1.72 26.61
N ASP A 123 -32.75 1.84 26.51
CA ASP A 123 -33.63 0.76 26.06
C ASP A 123 -33.32 0.33 24.61
N THR A 124 -32.93 1.28 23.77
CA THR A 124 -32.51 0.97 22.39
C THR A 124 -31.25 0.14 22.39
N LEU A 125 -30.29 0.43 23.27
CA LEU A 125 -29.01 -0.28 23.36
C LEU A 125 -29.17 -1.74 23.85
N ALA A 126 -30.28 -2.04 24.54
CA ALA A 126 -30.59 -3.38 25.01
C ALA A 126 -31.04 -4.34 23.88
N THR A 127 -31.31 -3.80 22.69
CA THR A 127 -31.82 -4.60 21.57
C THR A 127 -30.71 -4.84 20.51
N PRO A 128 -30.67 -6.02 19.84
CA PRO A 128 -29.71 -6.27 18.77
C PRO A 128 -29.81 -5.26 17.63
N VAL A 129 -31.02 -4.81 17.29
CA VAL A 129 -31.25 -3.80 16.24
C VAL A 129 -30.66 -2.46 16.67
N GLY A 130 -30.84 -2.04 17.93
CA GLY A 130 -30.27 -0.81 18.45
C GLY A 130 -28.76 -0.83 18.51
N GLN A 131 -28.15 -1.97 18.85
CA GLN A 131 -26.69 -2.16 18.82
C GLN A 131 -26.15 -2.04 17.40
N GLU A 132 -26.82 -2.60 16.41
CA GLU A 132 -26.41 -2.48 15.00
C GLU A 132 -26.57 -1.05 14.49
N MET A 133 -27.67 -0.37 14.83
CA MET A 133 -27.85 1.04 14.51
C MET A 133 -26.75 1.90 15.15
N LEU A 134 -26.40 1.61 16.40
CA LEU A 134 -25.29 2.30 17.09
C LEU A 134 -23.98 2.05 16.36
N ARG A 135 -23.67 0.82 15.97
CA ARG A 135 -22.45 0.48 15.24
C ARG A 135 -22.34 1.27 13.92
N GLN A 136 -23.45 1.39 13.19
CA GLN A 136 -23.51 2.18 11.95
C GLN A 136 -23.27 3.67 12.22
N LYS A 137 -23.91 4.25 13.25
CA LYS A 137 -23.68 5.64 13.65
C LYS A 137 -22.24 5.91 14.05
N VAL A 138 -21.63 4.98 14.81
CA VAL A 138 -20.21 5.06 15.21
C VAL A 138 -19.31 4.99 13.98
N THR A 139 -19.58 4.08 13.06
CA THR A 139 -18.83 3.99 11.80
C THR A 139 -18.91 5.31 11.01
N ALA A 140 -20.12 5.85 10.84
CA ALA A 140 -20.32 7.11 10.12
C ALA A 140 -19.58 8.28 10.80
N SER A 141 -19.62 8.37 12.12
CA SER A 141 -18.93 9.43 12.87
C SER A 141 -17.40 9.37 12.69
N VAL A 142 -16.81 8.16 12.68
CA VAL A 142 -15.37 8.00 12.44
C VAL A 142 -15.02 8.34 10.98
N GLN A 143 -15.86 7.91 10.02
CA GLN A 143 -15.67 8.22 8.60
C GLN A 143 -15.79 9.72 8.32
N GLU A 144 -16.69 10.43 9.01
CA GLU A 144 -16.83 11.88 8.90
C GLU A 144 -15.56 12.61 9.34
N VAL A 145 -14.99 12.23 10.49
CA VAL A 145 -13.69 12.78 10.95
C VAL A 145 -12.59 12.43 9.96
N ALA A 146 -12.53 11.18 9.48
CA ALA A 146 -11.55 10.77 8.49
C ALA A 146 -11.65 11.56 7.19
N GLN A 147 -12.88 11.78 6.70
CA GLN A 147 -13.13 12.58 5.51
C GLN A 147 -12.69 14.03 5.69
N LYS A 148 -12.95 14.61 6.85
CA LYS A 148 -12.62 16.00 7.16
C LYS A 148 -11.11 16.21 7.33
N GLU A 149 -10.43 15.32 8.04
CA GLU A 149 -9.05 15.53 8.47
C GLU A 149 -8.03 14.85 7.52
N VAL A 150 -8.41 13.73 6.89
CA VAL A 150 -7.54 12.94 5.98
C VAL A 150 -7.98 13.08 4.51
N GLY A 151 -9.19 13.60 4.26
CA GLY A 151 -9.73 13.82 2.91
C GLY A 151 -10.35 12.58 2.26
N LYS A 152 -10.49 11.46 3.00
CA LYS A 152 -11.08 10.21 2.51
C LYS A 152 -11.60 9.33 3.65
N PRO A 153 -12.58 8.43 3.38
CA PRO A 153 -13.02 7.46 4.38
C PRO A 153 -11.90 6.41 4.58
N VAL A 154 -11.22 6.46 5.71
CA VAL A 154 -10.07 5.61 6.03
C VAL A 154 -10.49 4.22 6.49
N ILE A 155 -11.64 4.14 7.18
CA ILE A 155 -12.16 2.89 7.73
C ILE A 155 -13.35 2.36 6.93
N GLU A 156 -13.44 1.03 6.81
CA GLU A 156 -14.63 0.39 6.23
C GLU A 156 -15.78 0.36 7.22
N GLN A 157 -15.49 -0.06 8.43
CA GLN A 157 -16.48 -0.19 9.51
C GLN A 157 -15.82 -0.21 10.88
N VAL A 158 -16.67 -0.03 11.89
CA VAL A 158 -16.34 -0.23 13.30
C VAL A 158 -16.87 -1.59 13.74
N LEU A 159 -16.07 -2.30 14.54
CA LEU A 159 -16.45 -3.55 15.19
C LEU A 159 -16.57 -3.34 16.69
N PHE A 160 -17.67 -3.82 17.29
CA PHE A 160 -17.76 -3.92 18.74
C PHE A 160 -17.19 -5.24 19.18
N THR A 161 -16.06 -5.22 19.86
CA THR A 161 -15.35 -6.41 20.34
C THR A 161 -15.76 -6.79 21.76
N ASN A 162 -16.32 -5.87 22.50
CA ASN A 162 -16.97 -6.08 23.78
C ASN A 162 -18.13 -5.09 23.93
N PHE A 163 -19.27 -5.55 24.41
CA PHE A 163 -20.47 -4.71 24.65
C PHE A 163 -21.17 -5.20 25.91
N VAL A 164 -21.03 -4.44 26.98
CA VAL A 164 -21.62 -4.75 28.27
C VAL A 164 -22.57 -3.63 28.65
N LEU A 165 -23.83 -3.98 28.93
CA LEU A 165 -24.89 -3.08 29.37
C LEU A 165 -25.39 -3.52 30.74
N GLN A 166 -25.27 -2.67 31.74
CA GLN A 166 -25.61 -2.99 33.14
C GLN A 166 -26.43 -1.88 33.78
#